data_90b4336b75d4abffdc58813d22d0ec18
#
_entry.id   90b4336b75d4abffdc58813d22d0ec18
#
_cell.length_a   1.000
_cell.length_b   1.000
_cell.length_c   1.000
_cell.angle_alpha   90.00
_cell.angle_beta   90.00
_cell.angle_gamma   90.00
#
_symmetry.space_group_name_H-M   'P 1'
#
loop_
_entity.id
_entity.type
_entity.pdbx_description
1 polymer ?
#
loop_
_entity_poly.entity_id
_entity_poly.type
_entity_poly.pdbx_seq_one_letter_code
_entity_poly.pdbx_strand_id
1 'polypeptide(L)'
;MIYLDADIQVFENIDHLFDTPDGYLYATMDCFCEKLWSQSPQFKVGYCQQCPDRMPWPVDMGSPPPLYFNAGMFVFNPSRSTFDKFLEALCVTPVTPFAEQVSSYFYSNNH
;
A
#
# COMPACT_ATOMS: atom_id res chain seq x y z
N MET A 1 -8.54 -3.74 -14.19
CA MET A 1 -9.62 -3.32 -13.27
C MET A 1 -9.13 -2.18 -12.40
N ILE A 2 -9.99 -1.21 -12.16
CA ILE A 2 -9.73 -0.12 -11.22
C ILE A 2 -10.61 -0.35 -10.00
N TYR A 3 -9.98 -0.42 -8.83
CA TYR A 3 -10.70 -0.45 -7.56
C TYR A 3 -10.75 0.94 -6.96
N LEU A 4 -11.90 1.33 -6.44
CA LEU A 4 -12.11 2.59 -5.73
C LEU A 4 -12.91 2.32 -4.45
N ASP A 5 -12.48 2.88 -3.32
CA ASP A 5 -13.29 2.91 -2.12
C ASP A 5 -14.60 3.69 -2.36
N ALA A 6 -15.65 3.34 -1.64
CA ALA A 6 -16.98 3.89 -1.84
C ALA A 6 -17.10 5.41 -1.56
N ASP A 7 -16.16 5.98 -0.84
CA ASP A 7 -16.09 7.42 -0.50
C ASP A 7 -15.21 8.23 -1.46
N ILE A 8 -14.63 7.59 -2.49
CA ILE A 8 -13.85 8.29 -3.52
C ILE A 8 -14.78 8.85 -4.60
N GLN A 9 -14.56 10.11 -4.95
CA GLN A 9 -15.22 10.78 -6.06
C GLN A 9 -14.27 10.97 -7.23
N VAL A 10 -14.74 10.68 -8.43
CA VAL A 10 -13.98 10.85 -9.68
C VAL A 10 -14.50 12.09 -10.40
N PHE A 11 -13.65 13.10 -10.58
CA PHE A 11 -14.01 14.39 -11.18
C PHE A 11 -13.69 14.50 -12.67
N GLU A 12 -12.82 13.62 -13.16
CA GLU A 12 -12.40 13.61 -14.56
C GLU A 12 -12.36 12.17 -15.09
N ASN A 13 -12.24 12.02 -16.40
CA ASN A 13 -12.09 10.71 -17.02
C ASN A 13 -10.75 10.06 -16.63
N ILE A 14 -10.81 8.86 -16.07
CA ILE A 14 -9.64 8.07 -15.64
C ILE A 14 -9.42 6.81 -16.49
N ASP A 15 -10.09 6.69 -17.64
CA ASP A 15 -9.99 5.50 -18.50
C ASP A 15 -8.57 5.20 -18.97
N HIS A 16 -7.70 6.23 -19.02
CA HIS A 16 -6.27 6.04 -19.32
C HIS A 16 -5.56 5.07 -18.37
N LEU A 17 -6.09 4.85 -17.17
CA LEU A 17 -5.55 3.89 -16.23
C LEU A 17 -5.73 2.43 -16.67
N PHE A 18 -6.68 2.17 -17.59
CA PHE A 18 -6.82 0.84 -18.19
C PHE A 18 -5.70 0.51 -19.18
N ASP A 19 -4.96 1.51 -19.64
CA ASP A 19 -3.86 1.36 -20.59
C ASP A 19 -2.53 1.00 -19.91
N THR A 20 -2.51 0.83 -18.59
CA THR A 20 -1.32 0.42 -17.85
C THR A 20 -0.91 -1.01 -18.22
N PRO A 21 0.40 -1.29 -18.31
CA PRO A 21 0.88 -2.64 -18.63
C PRO A 21 0.35 -3.71 -17.67
N ASP A 22 0.06 -4.88 -18.21
CA ASP A 22 -0.43 -6.03 -17.46
C ASP A 22 0.64 -6.62 -16.53
N GLY A 23 0.20 -7.35 -15.52
CA GLY A 23 1.08 -8.07 -14.61
C GLY A 23 1.56 -7.28 -13.41
N TYR A 24 1.12 -6.03 -13.24
CA TYR A 24 1.50 -5.15 -12.13
C TYR A 24 0.28 -4.66 -11.36
N LEU A 25 0.52 -4.32 -10.11
CA LEU A 25 -0.43 -3.53 -9.32
C LEU A 25 0.08 -2.08 -9.28
N TYR A 26 -0.81 -1.15 -9.61
CA TYR A 26 -0.53 0.29 -9.59
C TYR A 26 -1.34 0.93 -8.47
N ALA A 27 -0.66 1.56 -7.53
CA ALA A 27 -1.31 2.22 -6.39
C ALA A 27 -0.53 3.47 -5.99
N THR A 28 -1.20 4.39 -5.32
CA THR A 28 -0.56 5.56 -4.74
C THR A 28 0.15 5.18 -3.45
N MET A 29 1.41 5.57 -3.29
CA MET A 29 2.12 5.40 -2.04
C MET A 29 1.44 6.20 -0.93
N ASP A 30 1.33 5.59 0.25
CA ASP A 30 0.84 6.28 1.42
C ASP A 30 1.96 7.00 2.16
N CYS A 31 1.59 7.89 3.05
CA CYS A 31 2.50 8.75 3.80
C CYS A 31 2.50 8.36 5.28
N PHE A 32 3.67 8.26 5.88
CA PHE A 32 3.80 7.99 7.32
C PHE A 32 3.76 9.26 8.19
N CYS A 33 3.47 10.42 7.60
CA CYS A 33 3.46 11.70 8.31
C CYS A 33 2.18 11.96 9.09
N GLU A 34 1.12 11.20 8.86
CA GLU A 34 -0.16 11.38 9.51
C GLU A 34 -0.15 10.84 10.94
N LYS A 35 -0.93 11.51 11.80
CA LYS A 35 -1.03 11.17 13.22
C LYS A 35 -1.51 9.74 13.47
N LEU A 36 -2.28 9.17 12.55
CA LEU A 36 -2.72 7.77 12.65
C LEU A 36 -1.55 6.77 12.71
N TRP A 37 -0.37 7.16 12.20
CA TRP A 37 0.85 6.37 12.24
C TRP A 37 1.72 6.62 13.48
N SER A 38 1.23 7.42 14.45
CA SER A 38 2.01 7.89 15.61
C SER A 38 2.69 6.80 16.43
N GLN A 39 2.18 5.57 16.39
CA GLN A 39 2.77 4.43 17.09
C GLN A 39 3.81 3.67 16.25
N SER A 40 3.92 3.96 14.97
CA SER A 40 4.88 3.28 14.09
C SER A 40 6.29 3.79 14.29
N PRO A 41 7.34 2.93 14.09
CA PRO A 41 8.72 3.37 14.11
C PRO A 41 9.00 4.46 13.08
N GLN A 42 8.39 4.41 11.90
CA GLN A 42 8.54 5.38 10.83
C GLN A 42 8.13 6.79 11.28
N PHE A 43 6.97 6.90 11.92
CA PHE A 43 6.49 8.18 12.43
C PHE A 43 7.39 8.73 13.54
N LYS A 44 7.80 7.88 14.48
CA LYS A 44 8.66 8.26 15.62
C LYS A 44 10.03 8.77 15.18
N VAL A 45 10.60 8.19 14.14
CA VAL A 45 11.86 8.62 13.53
C VAL A 45 11.68 9.88 12.67
N GLY A 46 10.46 10.13 12.18
CA GLY A 46 10.19 11.18 11.21
C GLY A 46 10.50 10.78 9.78
N TYR A 47 10.59 9.47 9.52
CA TYR A 47 10.78 8.91 8.18
C TYR A 47 9.47 8.91 7.38
N CYS A 48 9.57 9.22 6.09
CA CYS A 48 8.46 9.06 5.16
C CYS A 48 8.99 8.69 3.77
N GLN A 49 8.45 7.64 3.20
CA GLN A 49 8.84 7.15 1.88
C GLN A 49 8.56 8.13 0.73
N GLN A 50 7.59 9.02 0.90
CA GLN A 50 7.18 10.00 -0.13
C GLN A 50 7.84 11.36 0.00
N CYS A 51 8.34 11.70 1.18
CA CYS A 51 8.82 13.05 1.48
C CYS A 51 10.35 13.08 1.47
N PRO A 52 10.99 13.56 0.40
CA PRO A 52 12.45 13.55 0.29
C PRO A 52 13.15 14.42 1.35
N ASP A 53 12.45 15.42 1.89
CA ASP A 53 12.98 16.33 2.92
C ASP A 53 12.86 15.79 4.34
N ARG A 54 12.34 14.57 4.49
CA ARG A 54 12.23 13.92 5.78
C ARG A 54 13.52 13.19 6.15
N MET A 55 13.59 12.83 7.44
CA MET A 55 14.71 12.06 7.98
C MET A 55 14.93 10.78 7.19
N PRO A 56 16.16 10.46 6.76
CA PRO A 56 16.45 9.16 6.17
C PRO A 56 16.28 8.06 7.23
N TRP A 57 16.05 6.83 6.77
CA TRP A 57 15.96 5.71 7.69
C TRP A 57 17.29 5.48 8.40
N PRO A 58 17.33 5.42 9.75
CA PRO A 58 18.58 5.25 10.50
C PRO A 58 19.24 3.91 10.20
N VAL A 59 20.54 3.92 9.96
CA VAL A 59 21.33 2.73 9.63
C VAL A 59 21.34 1.71 10.76
N ASP A 60 21.33 2.18 12.02
CA ASP A 60 21.31 1.35 13.23
C ASP A 60 19.96 0.64 13.47
N MET A 61 18.93 1.01 12.77
CA MET A 61 17.61 0.38 12.84
C MET A 61 17.42 -0.75 11.80
N GLY A 62 18.47 -1.15 11.12
CA GLY A 62 18.43 -2.19 10.11
C GLY A 62 17.95 -1.71 8.74
N SER A 63 17.35 -2.62 7.97
CA SER A 63 16.84 -2.29 6.64
C SER A 63 15.66 -1.33 6.71
N PRO A 64 15.54 -0.39 5.75
CA PRO A 64 14.37 0.48 5.69
C PRO A 64 13.09 -0.32 5.52
N PRO A 65 11.95 0.19 6.03
CA PRO A 65 10.67 -0.48 5.84
C PRO A 65 10.33 -0.59 4.36
N PRO A 66 9.63 -1.67 3.95
CA PRO A 66 9.17 -1.82 2.58
C PRO A 66 8.21 -0.70 2.20
N LEU A 67 8.04 -0.48 0.89
CA LEU A 67 7.10 0.50 0.36
C LEU A 67 5.67 0.16 0.79
N TYR A 68 4.93 1.18 1.12
CA TYR A 68 3.57 1.10 1.60
C TYR A 68 2.65 1.93 0.69
N PHE A 69 1.50 1.38 0.33
CA PHE A 69 0.54 2.07 -0.53
C PHE A 69 -0.83 2.24 0.15
N ASN A 70 -1.59 3.22 -0.32
CA ASN A 70 -2.97 3.43 0.10
C ASN A 70 -3.90 2.50 -0.68
N ALA A 71 -4.72 1.74 0.02
CA ALA A 71 -5.63 0.76 -0.57
C ALA A 71 -6.96 1.35 -1.05
N GLY A 72 -7.17 2.67 -0.94
CA GLY A 72 -8.41 3.33 -1.36
C GLY A 72 -8.59 3.40 -2.88
N MET A 73 -7.49 3.33 -3.63
CA MET A 73 -7.52 3.28 -5.08
C MET A 73 -6.34 2.47 -5.60
N PHE A 74 -6.60 1.51 -6.47
CA PHE A 74 -5.54 0.80 -7.18
C PHE A 74 -6.02 0.20 -8.50
N VAL A 75 -5.07 -0.06 -9.39
CA VAL A 75 -5.29 -0.67 -10.71
C VAL A 75 -4.61 -2.04 -10.73
N PHE A 76 -5.31 -3.06 -11.19
CA PHE A 76 -4.80 -4.43 -11.21
C PHE A 76 -5.46 -5.28 -12.28
N ASN A 77 -4.85 -6.39 -12.63
CA ASN A 77 -5.46 -7.41 -13.46
C ASN A 77 -6.07 -8.51 -12.58
N PRO A 78 -7.38 -8.72 -12.65
CA PRO A 78 -8.02 -9.82 -11.94
C PRO A 78 -7.42 -11.16 -12.33
N SER A 79 -7.05 -11.96 -11.34
CA SER A 79 -6.48 -13.29 -11.52
C SER A 79 -6.94 -14.20 -10.40
N ARG A 80 -7.47 -15.37 -10.74
CA ARG A 80 -7.89 -16.37 -9.75
C ARG A 80 -6.71 -16.83 -8.90
N SER A 81 -5.57 -17.08 -9.51
CA SER A 81 -4.35 -17.47 -8.81
C SER A 81 -3.90 -16.42 -7.80
N THR A 82 -3.92 -15.14 -8.19
CA THR A 82 -3.58 -14.02 -7.29
C THR A 82 -4.58 -13.90 -6.15
N PHE A 83 -5.87 -14.08 -6.42
CA PHE A 83 -6.91 -14.08 -5.40
C PHE A 83 -6.70 -15.19 -4.35
N ASP A 84 -6.42 -16.40 -4.80
CA ASP A 84 -6.21 -17.54 -3.90
C ASP A 84 -4.97 -17.31 -3.01
N LYS A 85 -3.88 -16.79 -3.55
CA LYS A 85 -2.67 -16.41 -2.78
C LYS A 85 -2.96 -15.29 -1.77
N PHE A 86 -3.80 -14.33 -2.14
CA PHE A 86 -4.21 -13.27 -1.23
C PHE A 86 -5.02 -13.83 -0.05
N LEU A 87 -5.93 -14.77 -0.29
CA LEU A 87 -6.67 -15.44 0.77
C LEU A 87 -5.73 -16.22 1.71
N GLU A 88 -4.72 -16.90 1.18
CA GLU A 88 -3.71 -17.57 1.99
C GLU A 88 -2.95 -16.58 2.88
N ALA A 89 -2.55 -15.43 2.32
CA ALA A 89 -1.89 -14.37 3.09
C ALA A 89 -2.77 -13.82 4.22
N LEU A 90 -4.07 -13.68 3.99
CA LEU A 90 -5.03 -13.24 5.01
C LEU A 90 -5.10 -14.22 6.18
N CYS A 91 -4.98 -15.51 5.94
CA CYS A 91 -5.03 -16.53 7.01
C CYS A 91 -3.87 -16.40 8.00
N VAL A 92 -2.72 -15.88 7.58
CA VAL A 92 -1.51 -15.76 8.39
C VAL A 92 -1.22 -14.33 8.84
N THR A 93 -1.94 -13.35 8.33
CA THR A 93 -1.75 -11.93 8.67
C THR A 93 -2.49 -11.61 9.97
N PRO A 94 -1.83 -11.02 10.97
CA PRO A 94 -2.50 -10.59 12.21
C PRO A 94 -3.58 -9.56 11.95
N VAL A 95 -4.65 -9.61 12.73
CA VAL A 95 -5.70 -8.60 12.71
C VAL A 95 -5.14 -7.27 13.18
N THR A 96 -5.36 -6.21 12.39
CA THR A 96 -4.95 -4.85 12.71
C THR A 96 -6.11 -3.87 12.46
N PRO A 97 -6.05 -2.64 13.02
CA PRO A 97 -7.07 -1.63 12.73
C PRO A 97 -7.06 -1.13 11.27
N PHE A 98 -6.08 -1.51 10.47
CA PHE A 98 -5.95 -1.12 9.06
C PHE A 98 -6.47 -2.16 8.07
N ALA A 99 -7.02 -3.25 8.58
CA ALA A 99 -7.72 -4.28 7.81
C ALA A 99 -6.99 -4.71 6.50
N GLU A 100 -7.68 -4.59 5.36
CA GLU A 100 -7.20 -5.02 4.05
C GLU A 100 -5.92 -4.29 3.59
N GLN A 101 -5.69 -3.07 4.05
CA GLN A 101 -4.50 -2.31 3.66
C GLN A 101 -3.21 -2.97 4.14
N VAL A 102 -3.19 -3.50 5.35
CA VAL A 102 -2.05 -4.24 5.89
C VAL A 102 -1.87 -5.56 5.16
N SER A 103 -2.95 -6.27 4.89
CA SER A 103 -2.90 -7.52 4.14
C SER A 103 -2.35 -7.33 2.74
N SER A 104 -2.78 -6.29 2.05
CA SER A 104 -2.28 -5.92 0.73
C SER A 104 -0.78 -5.58 0.74
N TYR A 105 -0.34 -4.90 1.79
CA TYR A 105 1.06 -4.59 2.00
C TYR A 105 1.92 -5.85 2.15
N PHE A 106 1.53 -6.77 3.02
CA PHE A 106 2.26 -8.03 3.19
C PHE A 106 2.32 -8.85 1.91
N TYR A 107 1.22 -8.90 1.18
CA TYR A 107 1.17 -9.61 -0.09
C TYR A 107 2.15 -9.02 -1.12
N SER A 108 2.13 -7.71 -1.32
CA SER A 108 2.99 -7.03 -2.29
C SER A 108 4.48 -7.16 -2.01
N ASN A 109 4.87 -7.29 -0.74
CA ASN A 109 6.27 -7.39 -0.35
C ASN A 109 6.80 -8.84 -0.31
N ASN A 110 5.93 -9.83 -0.34
CA ASN A 110 6.29 -11.25 -0.32
C ASN A 110 6.15 -11.93 -1.68
N HIS A 111 5.69 -11.22 -2.66
CA HIS A 111 5.47 -11.69 -4.03
C HIS A 111 5.91 -10.66 -5.05
#